data_2a3d1564edde5bcd3239197e3229b9fb
#
_entry.id   2a3d1564edde5bcd3239197e3229b9fb
#
_cell.length_a   1.000
_cell.length_b   1.000
_cell.length_c   1.000
_cell.angle_alpha   90.00
_cell.angle_beta   90.00
_cell.angle_gamma   90.00
#
_symmetry.space_group_name_H-M   'P 1'
#
loop_
_entity.id
_entity.type
_entity.pdbx_description
1 polymer ?
#
loop_
_entity_poly.entity_id
_entity_poly.type
_entity_poly.pdbx_seq_one_letter_code
_entity_poly.pdbx_strand_id
1 'polypeptide(L)'
;MRVTSAAIVNGEFEDKYGKRGGQFSPNGMPTYSVPFEISGAPEGTKSFAVVLEDKDAVTASGFVWIHWLIADLERTSVAENESVSAKDYVQGANSWASVLGKFEIEEASCYGGM
;
A
#
# COMPACT_ATOMS: atom_id res chain seq x y z
N MET A 1 6.12 19.12 -0.10
CA MET A 1 5.98 17.77 -0.73
C MET A 1 4.51 17.38 -0.76
N ARG A 2 4.08 16.77 -1.84
CA ARG A 2 2.69 16.38 -2.05
C ARG A 2 2.62 14.98 -2.67
N VAL A 3 1.63 14.19 -2.25
CA VAL A 3 1.35 12.87 -2.83
C VAL A 3 -0.05 12.91 -3.44
N THR A 4 -0.16 12.42 -4.69
CA THR A 4 -1.43 12.30 -5.39
C THR A 4 -1.60 10.90 -5.94
N SER A 5 -2.85 10.46 -6.13
CA SER A 5 -3.14 9.13 -6.67
C SER A 5 -4.33 9.19 -7.63
N ALA A 6 -4.16 8.58 -8.81
CA ALA A 6 -5.25 8.40 -9.78
C ALA A 6 -6.26 7.32 -9.32
N ALA A 7 -5.93 6.56 -8.29
CA ALA A 7 -6.83 5.55 -7.72
C ALA A 7 -8.02 6.16 -6.98
N ILE A 8 -7.93 7.44 -6.64
CA ILE A 8 -8.97 8.13 -5.88
C ILE A 8 -9.93 8.83 -6.85
N VAL A 9 -11.18 8.39 -6.85
CA VAL A 9 -12.26 8.97 -7.66
C VAL A 9 -13.37 9.42 -6.71
N ASN A 10 -13.73 10.71 -6.78
CA ASN A 10 -14.73 11.29 -5.87
C ASN A 10 -14.42 11.07 -4.37
N GLY A 11 -13.13 11.10 -4.01
CA GLY A 11 -12.71 10.95 -2.62
C GLY A 11 -12.59 9.51 -2.14
N GLU A 12 -12.83 8.53 -3.00
CA GLU A 12 -12.78 7.10 -2.64
C GLU A 12 -11.84 6.33 -3.56
N PHE A 13 -11.22 5.27 -3.04
CA PHE A 13 -10.48 4.32 -3.87
C PHE A 13 -11.44 3.46 -4.70
N GLU A 14 -11.06 3.20 -5.95
CA GLU A 14 -11.82 2.28 -6.80
C GLU A 14 -11.77 0.85 -6.25
N ASP A 15 -12.82 0.07 -6.52
CA ASP A 15 -13.01 -1.28 -6.00
C ASP A 15 -11.86 -2.25 -6.33
N LYS A 16 -11.20 -2.06 -7.47
CA LYS A 16 -10.14 -2.97 -7.92
C LYS A 16 -8.93 -3.04 -6.97
N TYR A 17 -8.76 -2.05 -6.11
CA TYR A 17 -7.65 -1.98 -5.15
C TYR A 17 -7.93 -2.69 -3.83
N GLY A 18 -9.12 -3.23 -3.65
CA GLY A 18 -9.53 -3.87 -2.40
C GLY A 18 -10.26 -5.19 -2.62
N LYS A 19 -11.00 -5.60 -1.61
CA LYS A 19 -11.73 -6.88 -1.58
C LYS A 19 -12.75 -7.05 -2.69
N ARG A 20 -13.23 -5.95 -3.25
CA ARG A 20 -14.19 -5.97 -4.36
C ARG A 20 -13.51 -6.07 -5.73
N GLY A 21 -12.19 -6.10 -5.76
CA GLY A 21 -11.41 -6.29 -6.97
C GLY A 21 -11.29 -7.75 -7.38
N GLY A 22 -10.34 -8.03 -8.26
CA GLY A 22 -10.15 -9.36 -8.84
C GLY A 22 -8.77 -9.98 -8.63
N GLN A 23 -7.90 -9.36 -7.85
CA GLN A 23 -6.55 -9.90 -7.64
C GLN A 23 -6.26 -10.09 -6.15
N PHE A 24 -5.88 -11.31 -5.78
CA PHE A 24 -5.67 -11.69 -4.39
C PHE A 24 -4.42 -12.55 -4.24
N SER A 25 -3.83 -12.53 -3.03
CA SER A 25 -2.80 -13.48 -2.64
C SER A 25 -3.40 -14.90 -2.47
N PRO A 26 -2.59 -15.95 -2.32
CA PRO A 26 -3.10 -17.31 -2.13
C PRO A 26 -4.13 -17.44 -0.99
N ASN A 27 -4.00 -16.66 0.07
CA ASN A 27 -4.93 -16.70 1.20
C ASN A 27 -5.98 -15.58 1.21
N GLY A 28 -6.12 -14.85 0.10
CA GLY A 28 -7.24 -13.94 -0.11
C GLY A 28 -7.01 -12.48 0.24
N MET A 29 -5.76 -12.04 0.41
CA MET A 29 -5.45 -10.62 0.61
C MET A 29 -5.47 -9.90 -0.74
N PRO A 30 -6.18 -8.76 -0.87
CA PRO A 30 -6.15 -7.98 -2.11
C PRO A 30 -4.74 -7.44 -2.38
N THR A 31 -4.22 -7.68 -3.59
CA THR A 31 -2.83 -7.33 -3.94
C THR A 31 -2.68 -6.35 -5.10
N TYR A 32 -3.78 -5.88 -5.67
CA TYR A 32 -3.74 -4.90 -6.77
C TYR A 32 -3.47 -3.51 -6.21
N SER A 33 -2.21 -3.10 -6.24
CA SER A 33 -1.74 -1.92 -5.52
C SER A 33 -2.13 -0.60 -6.18
N VAL A 34 -2.33 0.42 -5.35
CA VAL A 34 -2.68 1.77 -5.80
C VAL A 34 -1.46 2.44 -6.44
N PRO A 35 -1.67 3.23 -7.51
CA PRO A 35 -0.61 4.09 -8.05
C PRO A 35 -0.52 5.37 -7.23
N PHE A 36 0.65 6.01 -7.24
CA PHE A 36 0.79 7.34 -6.67
C PHE A 36 1.97 8.09 -7.28
N GLU A 37 1.95 9.42 -7.11
CA GLU A 37 3.03 10.29 -7.52
C GLU A 37 3.41 11.23 -6.39
N ILE A 38 4.71 11.49 -6.26
CA ILE A 38 5.28 12.40 -5.27
C ILE A 38 5.80 13.62 -6.00
N SER A 39 5.40 14.82 -5.57
CA SER A 39 5.88 16.08 -6.14
C SER A 39 6.40 16.99 -5.05
N GLY A 40 7.29 17.93 -5.43
CA GLY A 40 7.81 18.94 -4.52
C GLY A 40 8.70 18.37 -3.40
N ALA A 41 9.43 17.29 -3.67
CA ALA A 41 10.38 16.76 -2.70
C ALA A 41 11.46 17.82 -2.40
N PRO A 42 11.92 17.93 -1.13
CA PRO A 42 13.00 18.84 -0.79
C PRO A 42 14.27 18.55 -1.58
N GLU A 43 15.02 19.61 -1.90
CA GLU A 43 16.31 19.47 -2.55
C GLU A 43 17.23 18.56 -1.72
N GLY A 44 17.96 17.67 -2.40
CA GLY A 44 18.84 16.71 -1.72
C GLY A 44 18.16 15.42 -1.29
N THR A 45 16.85 15.26 -1.54
CA THR A 45 16.14 13.99 -1.26
C THR A 45 16.78 12.84 -2.05
N LYS A 46 17.12 11.75 -1.34
CA LYS A 46 17.74 10.56 -1.94
C LYS A 46 16.76 9.42 -2.13
N SER A 47 15.82 9.26 -1.20
CA SER A 47 14.83 8.20 -1.23
C SER A 47 13.63 8.59 -0.37
N PHE A 48 12.58 7.79 -0.49
CA PHE A 48 11.34 7.96 0.28
C PHE A 48 11.01 6.70 1.06
N ALA A 49 10.42 6.88 2.23
CA ALA A 49 9.66 5.85 2.91
C ALA A 49 8.18 6.20 2.79
N VAL A 50 7.34 5.22 2.50
CA VAL A 50 5.91 5.43 2.29
C VAL A 50 5.11 4.52 3.20
N VAL A 51 4.12 5.08 3.87
CA VAL A 51 3.16 4.35 4.69
C VAL A 51 1.76 4.67 4.16
N LEU A 52 1.04 3.65 3.75
CA LEU A 52 -0.39 3.76 3.42
C LEU A 52 -1.17 3.17 4.61
N GLU A 53 -1.83 4.04 5.35
CA GLU A 53 -2.56 3.63 6.56
C GLU A 53 -4.03 4.03 6.49
N ASP A 54 -4.87 3.25 7.15
CA ASP A 54 -6.30 3.49 7.29
C ASP A 54 -6.65 3.71 8.76
N LYS A 55 -6.90 4.96 9.11
CA LYS A 55 -7.26 5.35 10.48
C LYS A 55 -8.71 4.99 10.81
N ASP A 56 -9.56 4.88 9.81
CA ASP A 56 -10.97 4.50 10.01
C ASP A 56 -11.12 3.04 10.40
N ALA A 57 -10.09 2.22 10.14
CA ALA A 57 -10.08 0.82 10.55
C ALA A 57 -10.08 0.63 12.07
N VAL A 58 -9.74 1.65 12.85
CA VAL A 58 -9.70 1.56 14.33
C VAL A 58 -11.03 1.08 14.90
N THR A 59 -12.15 1.51 14.33
CA THR A 59 -13.47 1.08 14.78
C THR A 59 -13.70 -0.42 14.63
N ALA A 60 -13.14 -1.03 13.58
CA ALA A 60 -13.31 -2.46 13.30
C ALA A 60 -12.20 -3.33 13.89
N SER A 61 -10.96 -2.84 13.88
CA SER A 61 -9.78 -3.64 14.24
C SER A 61 -9.17 -3.28 15.59
N GLY A 62 -9.49 -2.11 16.13
CA GLY A 62 -8.89 -1.61 17.37
C GLY A 62 -7.56 -0.89 17.19
N PHE A 63 -7.05 -0.82 15.98
CA PHE A 63 -5.79 -0.11 15.67
C PHE A 63 -5.82 0.41 14.24
N VAL A 64 -4.88 1.32 13.92
CA VAL A 64 -4.71 1.84 12.57
C VAL A 64 -4.19 0.71 11.68
N TRP A 65 -4.90 0.43 10.57
CA TRP A 65 -4.50 -0.65 9.66
C TRP A 65 -3.49 -0.12 8.65
N ILE A 66 -2.38 -0.81 8.53
CA ILE A 66 -1.35 -0.48 7.54
C ILE A 66 -1.55 -1.36 6.32
N HIS A 67 -1.76 -0.71 5.18
CA HIS A 67 -1.96 -1.39 3.90
C HIS A 67 -0.67 -1.58 3.12
N TRP A 68 0.29 -0.67 3.25
CA TRP A 68 1.53 -0.75 2.50
C TRP A 68 2.66 -0.01 3.20
N LEU A 69 3.81 -0.65 3.28
CA LEU A 69 5.06 -0.06 3.78
C LEU A 69 6.11 -0.17 2.69
N ILE A 70 6.70 0.96 2.31
CA ILE A 70 7.78 1.03 1.33
C ILE A 70 8.97 1.74 1.96
N ALA A 71 10.18 1.23 1.67
CA ALA A 71 11.43 1.90 2.00
C ALA A 71 12.35 1.90 0.78
N ASP A 72 13.29 2.81 0.76
CA ASP A 72 14.29 2.96 -0.30
C ASP A 72 13.68 3.18 -1.70
N LEU A 73 12.57 3.91 -1.76
CA LEU A 73 11.96 4.31 -3.02
C LEU A 73 12.77 5.50 -3.58
N GLU A 74 13.46 5.29 -4.70
CA GLU A 74 14.34 6.30 -5.31
C GLU A 74 13.69 7.04 -6.49
N ARG A 75 12.43 6.77 -6.79
CA ARG A 75 11.66 7.44 -7.84
C ARG A 75 10.41 8.08 -7.26
N THR A 76 9.78 8.96 -8.02
CA THR A 76 8.63 9.74 -7.56
C THR A 76 7.28 9.24 -8.07
N SER A 77 7.28 8.23 -8.94
CA SER A 77 6.06 7.68 -9.54
C SER A 77 6.01 6.18 -9.32
N VAL A 78 4.88 5.69 -8.82
CA VAL A 78 4.61 4.27 -8.62
C VAL A 78 3.36 3.91 -9.40
N ALA A 79 3.47 2.95 -10.32
CA ALA A 79 2.37 2.55 -11.19
C ALA A 79 1.38 1.63 -10.46
N GLU A 80 0.16 1.56 -10.96
CA GLU A 80 -0.82 0.63 -10.40
C GLU A 80 -0.35 -0.82 -10.57
N ASN A 81 -0.69 -1.65 -9.59
CA ASN A 81 -0.38 -3.08 -9.56
C ASN A 81 1.13 -3.40 -9.59
N GLU A 82 2.00 -2.46 -9.26
CA GLU A 82 3.43 -2.78 -9.30
C GLU A 82 3.97 -3.46 -8.04
N SER A 83 3.23 -3.44 -6.93
CA SER A 83 3.67 -4.08 -5.68
C SER A 83 4.07 -5.54 -5.86
N VAL A 84 3.33 -6.28 -6.69
CA VAL A 84 3.59 -7.71 -6.92
C VAL A 84 4.83 -7.98 -7.78
N SER A 85 5.38 -6.98 -8.45
CA SER A 85 6.49 -7.16 -9.40
C SER A 85 7.69 -6.24 -9.14
N ALA A 86 7.53 -5.16 -8.41
CA ALA A 86 8.61 -4.20 -8.17
C ALA A 86 9.75 -4.81 -7.36
N LYS A 87 11.00 -4.50 -7.77
CA LYS A 87 12.21 -5.00 -7.11
C LYS A 87 13.20 -3.90 -6.76
N ASP A 88 12.88 -2.66 -7.07
CA ASP A 88 13.75 -1.50 -6.87
C ASP A 88 13.47 -0.73 -5.58
N TYR A 89 12.61 -1.25 -4.73
CA TYR A 89 12.40 -0.75 -3.37
C TYR A 89 12.05 -1.91 -2.43
N VAL A 90 12.13 -1.64 -1.14
CA VAL A 90 11.84 -2.63 -0.09
C VAL A 90 10.39 -2.49 0.34
N GLN A 91 9.70 -3.59 0.55
CA GLN A 91 8.33 -3.61 1.08
C GLN A 91 8.30 -4.33 2.43
N GLY A 92 7.70 -3.69 3.43
CA GLY A 92 7.51 -4.27 4.75
C GLY A 92 6.19 -5.01 4.89
N ALA A 93 6.02 -5.73 5.98
CA ALA A 93 4.79 -6.46 6.27
C ALA A 93 3.66 -5.50 6.63
N ASN A 94 2.52 -5.66 5.99
CA ASN A 94 1.32 -4.89 6.27
C ASN A 94 0.50 -5.53 7.41
N SER A 95 -0.62 -4.90 7.79
CA SER A 95 -1.42 -5.36 8.93
C SER A 95 -2.18 -6.67 8.72
N TRP A 96 -2.20 -7.23 7.51
CA TRP A 96 -2.70 -8.58 7.30
C TRP A 96 -1.87 -9.63 8.05
N ALA A 97 -0.59 -9.31 8.36
CA ALA A 97 0.27 -10.15 9.19
C ALA A 97 0.05 -9.94 10.69
N SER A 98 -0.87 -9.07 11.10
CA SER A 98 -1.18 -8.82 12.50
C SER A 98 -1.92 -10.01 13.15
N VAL A 99 -2.09 -9.92 14.46
CA VAL A 99 -2.87 -10.90 15.24
C VAL A 99 -4.29 -11.06 14.68
N LEU A 100 -4.86 -9.97 14.14
CA LEU A 100 -6.20 -9.98 13.57
C LEU A 100 -6.23 -10.58 12.17
N GLY A 101 -5.27 -10.20 11.31
CA GLY A 101 -5.20 -10.68 9.93
C GLY A 101 -4.69 -12.11 9.82
N LYS A 102 -3.71 -12.47 10.64
CA LYS A 102 -3.14 -13.83 10.76
C LYS A 102 -2.42 -14.37 9.51
N PHE A 103 -2.00 -13.49 8.62
CA PHE A 103 -1.21 -13.90 7.44
C PHE A 103 0.26 -14.06 7.84
N GLU A 104 0.98 -14.88 7.09
CA GLU A 104 2.43 -14.98 7.23
C GLU A 104 3.09 -13.67 6.78
N ILE A 105 4.23 -13.33 7.39
CA ILE A 105 4.96 -12.10 7.09
C ILE A 105 5.34 -12.06 5.60
N GLU A 106 5.80 -13.16 5.04
CA GLU A 106 6.21 -13.25 3.64
C GLU A 106 5.08 -12.91 2.67
N GLU A 107 3.88 -13.41 2.93
CA GLU A 107 2.71 -13.13 2.10
C GLU A 107 2.26 -11.66 2.23
N ALA A 108 2.37 -11.09 3.42
CA ALA A 108 1.91 -9.74 3.72
C ALA A 108 2.98 -8.65 3.49
N SER A 109 4.17 -9.00 2.99
CA SER A 109 5.25 -8.03 2.72
C SER A 109 5.09 -7.38 1.35
N CYS A 110 3.92 -6.80 1.12
CA CYS A 110 3.52 -6.12 -0.10
C CYS A 110 2.32 -5.22 0.20
N TYR A 111 1.69 -4.67 -0.84
CA TYR A 111 0.40 -4.00 -0.70
C TYR A 111 -0.67 -5.03 -0.31
N GLY A 112 -1.44 -4.70 0.72
CA GLY A 112 -2.62 -5.46 1.13
C GLY A 112 -3.83 -4.54 1.21
N GLY A 113 -4.77 -4.66 0.29
CA GLY A 113 -5.90 -3.76 0.13
C GLY A 113 -6.99 -3.90 1.20
N MET A 114 -7.95 -3.01 1.06
CA MET A 114 -9.11 -2.92 1.96
C MET A 114 -10.18 -3.97 1.69
#